data_ab574937355b7d94ff8a173579f93212
#
_entry.id   ab574937355b7d94ff8a173579f93212
#
_cell.length_a   1.000
_cell.length_b   1.000
_cell.length_c   1.000
_cell.angle_alpha   90.00
_cell.angle_beta   90.00
_cell.angle_gamma   90.00
#
_symmetry.space_group_name_H-M   'P 1'
#
loop_
_entity.id
_entity.type
_entity.pdbx_description
1 polymer ?
#
loop_
_entity_poly.entity_id
_entity_poly.type
_entity_poly.pdbx_seq_one_letter_code
_entity_poly.pdbx_strand_id
1 'polypeptide(L)'
;MKVRIIQVRSADDAMLEHELRCLMRKCRKELPDLEICVSNAVVEHAQEHWLDDVDALIIGGSGAYSVYSEEIQAQVHSLMGLIETCAARRMPLFGICFGHQLIAQTFGGDVSPDPDASEMGTVDMALTDAGRQDPVFGELPENFEVQSGHSDSVMSAPTHARPLCSNKAGQYQAFRLGELPIYGTQFHCDLTGDEARERYLAYRAEIAAKNGFDRGDADIFRPGDDATESLLSRFLEVSQA
;
A
#
# COMPACT_ATOMS: atom_id res chain seq x y z
N MET A 1 13.14 7.08 15.96
CA MET A 1 12.87 6.65 14.59
C MET A 1 12.13 7.74 13.85
N LYS A 2 12.51 7.97 12.60
CA LYS A 2 11.87 8.93 11.71
C LYS A 2 11.46 8.25 10.41
N VAL A 3 10.19 8.35 10.00
CA VAL A 3 9.66 7.75 8.79
C VAL A 3 9.18 8.82 7.82
N ARG A 4 9.40 8.61 6.52
CA ARG A 4 8.78 9.43 5.48
C ARG A 4 7.57 8.71 4.89
N ILE A 5 6.43 9.38 4.91
CA ILE A 5 5.23 8.98 4.19
C ILE A 5 5.20 9.73 2.85
N ILE A 6 5.10 8.99 1.76
CA ILE A 6 4.98 9.54 0.41
C ILE A 6 3.54 9.32 -0.06
N GLN A 7 2.83 10.41 -0.27
CA GLN A 7 1.47 10.40 -0.84
C GLN A 7 1.55 10.51 -2.38
N VAL A 8 0.58 9.88 -3.05
CA VAL A 8 0.43 9.92 -4.51
C VAL A 8 -0.98 10.45 -4.82
N ARG A 9 -1.20 11.73 -4.50
CA ARG A 9 -2.50 12.40 -4.63
C ARG A 9 -2.33 13.81 -5.16
N SER A 10 -3.29 14.31 -5.94
CA SER A 10 -3.31 15.72 -6.31
C SER A 10 -3.47 16.61 -5.06
N ALA A 11 -3.03 17.85 -5.16
CA ALA A 11 -3.08 18.77 -4.01
C ALA A 11 -4.52 19.12 -3.58
N ASP A 12 -5.48 18.97 -4.47
CA ASP A 12 -6.91 19.22 -4.27
C ASP A 12 -7.72 17.95 -4.00
N ASP A 13 -7.05 16.78 -3.85
CA ASP A 13 -7.71 15.53 -3.52
C ASP A 13 -8.36 15.59 -2.12
N ALA A 14 -9.68 15.41 -2.08
CA ALA A 14 -10.46 15.45 -0.84
C ALA A 14 -10.00 14.44 0.22
N MET A 15 -9.32 13.37 -0.18
CA MET A 15 -8.83 12.31 0.71
C MET A 15 -7.33 12.45 1.07
N LEU A 16 -6.68 13.55 0.69
CA LEU A 16 -5.27 13.80 1.00
C LEU A 16 -4.99 13.77 2.51
N GLU A 17 -5.74 14.56 3.27
CA GLU A 17 -5.61 14.61 4.74
C GLU A 17 -6.14 13.33 5.42
N HIS A 18 -7.20 12.74 4.87
CA HIS A 18 -7.76 11.48 5.37
C HIS A 18 -6.72 10.37 5.33
N GLU A 19 -6.07 10.15 4.18
CA GLU A 19 -5.02 9.12 4.03
C GLU A 19 -3.89 9.34 5.03
N LEU A 20 -3.38 10.57 5.12
CA LEU A 20 -2.29 10.88 6.03
C LEU A 20 -2.65 10.58 7.49
N ARG A 21 -3.85 10.97 7.92
CA ARG A 21 -4.35 10.68 9.28
C ARG A 21 -4.41 9.18 9.56
N CYS A 22 -4.92 8.38 8.61
CA CYS A 22 -5.01 6.92 8.74
C CYS A 22 -3.62 6.29 8.83
N LEU A 23 -2.70 6.64 7.94
CA LEU A 23 -1.32 6.16 7.94
C LEU A 23 -0.59 6.52 9.24
N MET A 24 -0.68 7.77 9.69
CA MET A 24 -0.05 8.21 10.94
C MET A 24 -0.58 7.44 12.16
N ARG A 25 -1.88 7.21 12.23
CA ARG A 25 -2.51 6.43 13.30
C ARG A 25 -1.94 5.01 13.35
N LYS A 26 -1.88 4.32 12.21
CA LYS A 26 -1.35 2.95 12.10
C LYS A 26 0.14 2.86 12.40
N CYS A 27 0.94 3.79 11.89
CA CYS A 27 2.37 3.84 12.16
C CYS A 27 2.69 4.08 13.65
N ARG A 28 1.88 4.89 14.32
CA ARG A 28 2.05 5.24 15.73
C ARG A 28 1.40 4.27 16.71
N LYS A 29 0.74 3.21 16.25
CA LYS A 29 0.02 2.28 17.11
C LYS A 29 0.88 1.75 18.27
N GLU A 30 2.07 1.24 17.94
CA GLU A 30 3.05 0.75 18.93
C GLU A 30 4.24 1.72 19.11
N LEU A 31 4.31 2.78 18.29
CA LEU A 31 5.40 3.75 18.23
C LEU A 31 4.88 5.19 18.43
N PRO A 32 4.36 5.56 19.62
CA PRO A 32 3.69 6.86 19.83
C PRO A 32 4.60 8.07 19.57
N ASP A 33 5.90 7.94 19.78
CA ASP A 33 6.91 8.99 19.60
C ASP A 33 7.54 8.99 18.21
N LEU A 34 6.95 8.25 17.24
CA LEU A 34 7.46 8.19 15.87
C LEU A 34 7.42 9.57 15.22
N GLU A 35 8.58 10.02 14.74
CA GLU A 35 8.68 11.21 13.90
C GLU A 35 8.23 10.89 12.47
N ILE A 36 7.32 11.70 11.94
CA ILE A 36 6.80 11.52 10.58
C ILE A 36 7.03 12.79 9.77
N CYS A 37 7.69 12.64 8.63
CA CYS A 37 7.73 13.66 7.59
C CYS A 37 6.94 13.18 6.37
N VAL A 38 6.41 14.13 5.61
CA VAL A 38 5.48 13.87 4.51
C VAL A 38 6.00 14.50 3.23
N SER A 39 5.91 13.79 2.13
CA SER A 39 6.13 14.27 0.78
C SER A 39 4.96 13.88 -0.11
N ASN A 40 4.72 14.62 -1.18
CA ASN A 40 3.68 14.28 -2.15
C ASN A 40 4.30 14.18 -3.54
N ALA A 41 4.34 12.96 -4.08
CA ALA A 41 5.02 12.67 -5.33
C ALA A 41 4.30 13.21 -6.58
N VAL A 42 3.02 13.58 -6.47
CA VAL A 42 2.28 14.24 -7.58
C VAL A 42 2.62 15.73 -7.65
N VAL A 43 2.85 16.35 -6.50
CA VAL A 43 3.18 17.79 -6.39
C VAL A 43 4.66 18.05 -6.68
N GLU A 44 5.53 17.16 -6.23
CA GLU A 44 6.98 17.26 -6.40
C GLU A 44 7.56 15.90 -6.80
N HIS A 45 8.43 15.87 -7.81
CA HIS A 45 9.12 14.63 -8.20
C HIS A 45 9.94 14.07 -7.03
N ALA A 46 9.88 12.76 -6.84
CA ALA A 46 10.68 12.10 -5.82
C ALA A 46 12.18 12.34 -6.08
N GLN A 47 12.90 12.63 -5.02
CA GLN A 47 14.33 12.97 -5.08
C GLN A 47 15.09 12.18 -4.02
N GLU A 48 16.36 11.89 -4.30
CA GLU A 48 17.20 11.08 -3.42
C GLU A 48 17.32 11.68 -2.01
N HIS A 49 17.31 13.01 -1.88
CA HIS A 49 17.36 13.68 -0.58
C HIS A 49 16.13 13.39 0.32
N TRP A 50 15.06 12.80 -0.24
CA TRP A 50 13.93 12.31 0.56
C TRP A 50 14.33 11.12 1.46
N LEU A 51 15.45 10.47 1.16
CA LEU A 51 16.02 9.40 1.98
C LEU A 51 16.95 9.91 3.09
N ASP A 52 17.27 11.21 3.08
CA ASP A 52 18.16 11.78 4.08
C ASP A 52 17.43 11.89 5.44
N ASP A 53 18.13 11.53 6.50
CA ASP A 53 17.65 11.62 7.88
C ASP A 53 16.32 10.90 8.15
N VAL A 54 16.02 9.84 7.41
CA VAL A 54 14.87 8.94 7.67
C VAL A 54 15.31 7.50 7.75
N ASP A 55 14.64 6.73 8.61
CA ASP A 55 14.95 5.33 8.86
C ASP A 55 14.14 4.38 7.98
N ALA A 56 12.98 4.83 7.48
CA ALA A 56 12.10 4.03 6.64
C ALA A 56 11.20 4.92 5.75
N LEU A 57 10.68 4.33 4.66
CA LEU A 57 9.69 4.93 3.77
C LEU A 57 8.38 4.15 3.78
N ILE A 58 7.27 4.88 3.62
CA ILE A 58 5.96 4.30 3.30
C ILE A 58 5.41 5.03 2.07
N ILE A 59 5.09 4.29 1.01
CA ILE A 59 4.41 4.83 -0.18
C ILE A 59 2.95 4.42 -0.09
N GLY A 60 2.07 5.41 -0.04
CA GLY A 60 0.63 5.23 0.08
C GLY A 60 -0.05 4.73 -1.21
N GLY A 61 -1.36 4.65 -1.14
CA GLY A 61 -2.22 4.38 -2.28
C GLY A 61 -2.47 5.62 -3.15
N SER A 62 -3.23 5.42 -4.22
CA SER A 62 -3.74 6.50 -5.05
C SER A 62 -5.20 6.24 -5.41
N GLY A 63 -6.06 7.25 -5.24
CA GLY A 63 -7.47 7.15 -5.65
C GLY A 63 -7.68 7.48 -7.12
N ALA A 64 -6.85 8.35 -7.68
CA ALA A 64 -7.01 8.89 -9.03
C ALA A 64 -6.09 8.25 -10.07
N TYR A 65 -4.90 7.77 -9.66
CA TYR A 65 -3.84 7.37 -10.57
C TYR A 65 -3.54 5.87 -10.50
N SER A 66 -3.28 5.30 -11.67
CA SER A 66 -2.61 4.01 -11.87
C SER A 66 -1.11 4.23 -12.10
N VAL A 67 -0.30 3.19 -11.91
CA VAL A 67 1.13 3.21 -12.29
C VAL A 67 1.35 3.44 -13.79
N TYR A 68 0.29 3.34 -14.59
CA TYR A 68 0.27 3.59 -16.04
C TYR A 68 -0.36 4.92 -16.44
N SER A 69 -0.83 5.73 -15.49
CA SER A 69 -1.43 7.03 -15.80
C SER A 69 -0.43 7.95 -16.49
N GLU A 70 -0.70 8.36 -17.73
CA GLU A 70 0.22 9.16 -18.56
C GLU A 70 0.59 10.48 -17.88
N GLU A 71 -0.37 11.09 -17.19
CA GLU A 71 -0.23 12.39 -16.53
C GLU A 71 0.77 12.41 -15.37
N ILE A 72 1.11 11.24 -14.80
CA ILE A 72 2.09 11.13 -13.69
C ILE A 72 3.29 10.24 -14.02
N GLN A 73 3.54 9.92 -15.29
CA GLN A 73 4.65 9.02 -15.65
C GLN A 73 6.02 9.53 -15.21
N ALA A 74 6.25 10.83 -15.23
CA ALA A 74 7.51 11.40 -14.73
C ALA A 74 7.67 11.18 -13.22
N GLN A 75 6.58 11.29 -12.45
CA GLN A 75 6.54 11.01 -11.03
C GLN A 75 6.72 9.52 -10.74
N VAL A 76 6.06 8.65 -11.52
CA VAL A 76 6.25 7.19 -11.45
C VAL A 76 7.71 6.83 -11.63
N HIS A 77 8.37 7.33 -12.69
CA HIS A 77 9.80 7.06 -12.92
C HIS A 77 10.69 7.59 -11.78
N SER A 78 10.39 8.76 -11.23
CA SER A 78 11.17 9.30 -10.11
C SER A 78 11.01 8.46 -8.84
N LEU A 79 9.81 7.96 -8.56
CA LEU A 79 9.54 7.04 -7.45
C LEU A 79 10.22 5.69 -7.65
N MET A 80 10.23 5.13 -8.87
CA MET A 80 10.96 3.89 -9.17
C MET A 80 12.45 4.04 -8.87
N GLY A 81 13.10 5.14 -9.28
CA GLY A 81 14.49 5.42 -8.94
C GLY A 81 14.72 5.53 -7.42
N LEU A 82 13.76 6.09 -6.68
CA LEU A 82 13.83 6.14 -5.21
C LEU A 82 13.73 4.74 -4.60
N ILE A 83 12.82 3.89 -5.10
CA ILE A 83 12.64 2.49 -4.68
C ILE A 83 13.92 1.67 -4.94
N GLU A 84 14.54 1.83 -6.11
CA GLU A 84 15.83 1.20 -6.44
C GLU A 84 16.92 1.61 -5.47
N THR A 85 16.96 2.90 -5.11
CA THR A 85 17.91 3.43 -4.11
C THR A 85 17.67 2.84 -2.73
N CYS A 86 16.40 2.69 -2.31
CA CYS A 86 16.06 1.99 -1.06
C CYS A 86 16.57 0.54 -1.08
N ALA A 87 16.37 -0.18 -2.17
CA ALA A 87 16.87 -1.54 -2.31
C ALA A 87 18.39 -1.63 -2.21
N ALA A 88 19.11 -0.73 -2.93
CA ALA A 88 20.56 -0.67 -2.90
C ALA A 88 21.12 -0.35 -1.50
N ARG A 89 20.46 0.52 -0.76
CA ARG A 89 20.84 0.91 0.61
C ARG A 89 20.28 -0.05 1.69
N ARG A 90 19.50 -1.06 1.31
CA ARG A 90 18.72 -1.91 2.22
C ARG A 90 17.85 -1.10 3.19
N MET A 91 17.34 0.03 2.72
CA MET A 91 16.46 0.88 3.49
C MET A 91 15.06 0.28 3.56
N PRO A 92 14.43 0.23 4.74
CA PRO A 92 13.07 -0.26 4.89
C PRO A 92 12.07 0.55 4.07
N LEU A 93 11.21 -0.17 3.32
CA LEU A 93 10.19 0.41 2.47
C LEU A 93 8.91 -0.41 2.53
N PHE A 94 7.78 0.25 2.72
CA PHE A 94 6.46 -0.37 2.65
C PHE A 94 5.59 0.33 1.60
N GLY A 95 5.05 -0.43 0.64
CA GLY A 95 4.13 0.07 -0.39
C GLY A 95 2.70 -0.41 -0.14
N ILE A 96 1.73 0.50 -0.24
CA ILE A 96 0.30 0.19 -0.07
C ILE A 96 -0.43 0.45 -1.39
N CYS A 97 -1.18 -0.52 -1.89
CA CYS A 97 -1.98 -0.44 -3.12
C CYS A 97 -1.14 0.06 -4.31
N PHE A 98 -1.18 1.34 -4.65
CA PHE A 98 -0.31 1.95 -5.67
C PHE A 98 1.18 1.71 -5.37
N GLY A 99 1.61 1.91 -4.12
CA GLY A 99 2.99 1.68 -3.69
C GLY A 99 3.42 0.22 -3.85
N HIS A 100 2.54 -0.74 -3.59
CA HIS A 100 2.77 -2.17 -3.81
C HIS A 100 2.97 -2.49 -5.30
N GLN A 101 2.08 -1.98 -6.15
CA GLN A 101 2.15 -2.14 -7.60
C GLN A 101 3.44 -1.52 -8.16
N LEU A 102 3.80 -0.33 -7.66
CA LEU A 102 5.01 0.36 -8.08
C LEU A 102 6.29 -0.41 -7.69
N ILE A 103 6.35 -1.00 -6.49
CA ILE A 103 7.45 -1.89 -6.09
C ILE A 103 7.52 -3.10 -7.04
N ALA A 104 6.39 -3.73 -7.34
CA ALA A 104 6.36 -4.86 -8.28
C ALA A 104 6.92 -4.46 -9.65
N GLN A 105 6.42 -3.36 -10.23
CA GLN A 105 6.85 -2.85 -11.53
C GLN A 105 8.34 -2.47 -11.55
N THR A 106 8.85 -1.83 -10.49
CA THR A 106 10.26 -1.43 -10.38
C THR A 106 11.21 -2.62 -10.54
N PHE A 107 10.84 -3.78 -10.04
CA PHE A 107 11.68 -4.99 -10.08
C PHE A 107 11.24 -6.02 -11.12
N GLY A 108 10.51 -5.59 -12.15
CA GLY A 108 10.16 -6.42 -13.31
C GLY A 108 8.95 -7.33 -13.11
N GLY A 109 8.12 -7.07 -12.10
CA GLY A 109 6.78 -7.64 -11.98
C GLY A 109 5.83 -7.02 -13.02
N ASP A 110 4.77 -7.74 -13.31
CA ASP A 110 3.70 -7.28 -14.20
C ASP A 110 2.51 -6.78 -13.40
N VAL A 111 2.06 -5.57 -13.71
CA VAL A 111 0.86 -4.94 -13.14
C VAL A 111 -0.08 -4.65 -14.29
N SER A 112 -1.32 -5.05 -14.18
CA SER A 112 -2.31 -4.76 -15.21
C SER A 112 -3.73 -4.69 -14.65
N PRO A 113 -4.65 -3.99 -15.34
CA PRO A 113 -6.06 -4.05 -15.02
C PRO A 113 -6.59 -5.44 -15.34
N ASP A 114 -7.21 -6.07 -14.37
CA ASP A 114 -7.91 -7.35 -14.52
C ASP A 114 -9.24 -7.28 -13.77
N PRO A 115 -10.38 -7.27 -14.48
CA PRO A 115 -11.70 -7.23 -13.85
C PRO A 115 -11.97 -8.38 -12.88
N ASP A 116 -11.36 -9.55 -13.12
CA ASP A 116 -11.53 -10.75 -12.29
C ASP A 116 -10.65 -10.70 -11.02
N ALA A 117 -9.55 -9.92 -11.07
CA ALA A 117 -8.65 -9.69 -9.94
C ALA A 117 -8.90 -8.36 -9.23
N SER A 118 -9.80 -7.51 -9.74
CA SER A 118 -10.16 -6.24 -9.09
C SER A 118 -11.01 -6.47 -7.84
N GLU A 119 -10.73 -5.72 -6.77
CA GLU A 119 -11.43 -5.86 -5.50
C GLU A 119 -11.91 -4.52 -4.96
N MET A 120 -13.10 -4.53 -4.35
CA MET A 120 -13.67 -3.38 -3.66
C MET A 120 -14.49 -3.85 -2.45
N GLY A 121 -14.15 -3.33 -1.27
CA GLY A 121 -14.83 -3.66 -0.02
C GLY A 121 -13.95 -4.45 0.95
N THR A 122 -14.59 -5.07 1.94
CA THR A 122 -13.92 -5.99 2.86
C THR A 122 -13.78 -7.36 2.20
N VAL A 123 -12.55 -7.86 2.13
CA VAL A 123 -12.17 -9.12 1.47
C VAL A 123 -11.39 -10.02 2.42
N ASP A 124 -11.54 -11.32 2.20
CA ASP A 124 -10.82 -12.34 2.98
C ASP A 124 -9.39 -12.51 2.44
N MET A 125 -8.44 -12.68 3.35
CA MET A 125 -7.03 -12.98 3.07
C MET A 125 -6.60 -14.23 3.82
N ALA A 126 -5.64 -14.93 3.24
CA ALA A 126 -4.95 -16.05 3.88
C ALA A 126 -3.44 -15.82 3.86
N LEU A 127 -2.76 -16.10 4.99
CA LEU A 127 -1.31 -16.15 5.03
C LEU A 127 -0.77 -17.34 4.22
N THR A 128 0.28 -17.09 3.46
CA THR A 128 1.09 -18.17 2.86
C THR A 128 2.00 -18.80 3.92
N ASP A 129 2.71 -19.90 3.55
CA ASP A 129 3.76 -20.46 4.41
C ASP A 129 4.87 -19.43 4.70
N ALA A 130 5.23 -18.63 3.71
CA ALA A 130 6.21 -17.57 3.87
C ALA A 130 5.68 -16.44 4.77
N GLY A 131 4.40 -16.09 4.64
CA GLY A 131 3.73 -15.10 5.48
C GLY A 131 3.71 -15.49 6.95
N ARG A 132 3.43 -16.75 7.26
CA ARG A 132 3.45 -17.28 8.65
C ARG A 132 4.83 -17.23 9.30
N GLN A 133 5.89 -17.24 8.52
CA GLN A 133 7.28 -17.20 8.99
C GLN A 133 7.91 -15.82 8.91
N ASP A 134 7.21 -14.87 8.31
CA ASP A 134 7.72 -13.50 8.14
C ASP A 134 7.62 -12.70 9.44
N PRO A 135 8.67 -11.95 9.84
CA PRO A 135 8.67 -11.23 11.11
C PRO A 135 7.63 -10.12 11.21
N VAL A 136 7.14 -9.60 10.06
CA VAL A 136 6.12 -8.55 10.01
C VAL A 136 4.72 -9.14 9.94
N PHE A 137 4.51 -10.19 9.13
CA PHE A 137 3.20 -10.77 8.86
C PHE A 137 2.83 -11.95 9.78
N GLY A 138 3.81 -12.62 10.37
CA GLY A 138 3.61 -13.90 11.08
C GLY A 138 2.73 -13.83 12.34
N GLU A 139 2.43 -12.63 12.84
CA GLU A 139 1.50 -12.47 13.97
C GLU A 139 0.05 -12.18 13.53
N LEU A 140 -0.19 -12.03 12.22
CA LEU A 140 -1.55 -11.95 11.72
C LEU A 140 -2.25 -13.31 11.85
N PRO A 141 -3.59 -13.33 12.01
CA PRO A 141 -4.35 -14.56 11.92
C PRO A 141 -4.11 -15.28 10.59
N GLU A 142 -4.20 -16.62 10.58
CA GLU A 142 -4.04 -17.41 9.36
C GLU A 142 -5.01 -16.99 8.24
N ASN A 143 -6.24 -16.65 8.63
CA ASN A 143 -7.27 -16.06 7.78
C ASN A 143 -7.79 -14.80 8.46
N PHE A 144 -7.89 -13.72 7.72
CA PHE A 144 -8.31 -12.42 8.24
C PHE A 144 -8.98 -11.59 7.16
N GLU A 145 -9.72 -10.57 7.58
CA GLU A 145 -10.37 -9.61 6.69
C GLU A 145 -9.54 -8.33 6.58
N VAL A 146 -9.56 -7.74 5.39
CA VAL A 146 -8.89 -6.47 5.08
C VAL A 146 -9.77 -5.59 4.20
N GLN A 147 -9.42 -4.31 4.10
CA GLN A 147 -10.09 -3.37 3.20
C GLN A 147 -9.36 -3.33 1.86
N SER A 148 -10.09 -3.44 0.77
CA SER A 148 -9.54 -3.41 -0.58
C SER A 148 -10.28 -2.41 -1.46
N GLY A 149 -9.55 -1.80 -2.43
CA GLY A 149 -10.11 -0.87 -3.40
C GLY A 149 -9.13 -0.64 -4.54
N HIS A 150 -9.07 -1.58 -5.50
CA HIS A 150 -8.16 -1.48 -6.65
C HIS A 150 -8.79 -2.08 -7.91
N SER A 151 -8.37 -1.56 -9.06
CA SER A 151 -8.69 -2.08 -10.39
C SER A 151 -7.50 -2.81 -11.01
N ASP A 152 -6.28 -2.29 -10.79
CA ASP A 152 -5.05 -2.92 -11.26
C ASP A 152 -4.53 -3.88 -10.19
N SER A 153 -3.90 -4.96 -10.64
CA SER A 153 -3.35 -6.00 -9.76
C SER A 153 -1.96 -6.44 -10.21
N VAL A 154 -1.17 -6.91 -9.26
CA VAL A 154 0.12 -7.55 -9.56
C VAL A 154 -0.15 -8.95 -10.09
N MET A 155 -0.04 -9.13 -11.40
CA MET A 155 -0.28 -10.39 -12.11
C MET A 155 0.92 -11.33 -11.99
N SER A 156 2.12 -10.80 -11.98
CA SER A 156 3.34 -11.53 -11.64
C SER A 156 4.24 -10.68 -10.76
N ALA A 157 4.72 -11.26 -9.67
CA ALA A 157 5.66 -10.58 -8.80
C ALA A 157 7.10 -10.61 -9.35
N PRO A 158 7.97 -9.71 -8.89
CA PRO A 158 9.39 -9.73 -9.19
C PRO A 158 10.04 -11.09 -8.90
N THR A 159 11.08 -11.42 -9.64
CA THR A 159 11.92 -12.59 -9.34
C THR A 159 12.43 -12.49 -7.90
N HIS A 160 12.32 -13.57 -7.14
CA HIS A 160 12.65 -13.66 -5.70
C HIS A 160 11.66 -12.98 -4.75
N ALA A 161 10.59 -12.34 -5.20
CA ALA A 161 9.54 -11.90 -4.29
C ALA A 161 8.90 -13.11 -3.58
N ARG A 162 8.65 -12.95 -2.28
CA ARG A 162 8.00 -13.96 -1.45
C ARG A 162 6.56 -13.53 -1.22
N PRO A 163 5.56 -14.23 -1.77
CA PRO A 163 4.16 -13.95 -1.47
C PRO A 163 3.90 -14.20 0.02
N LEU A 164 3.32 -13.22 0.71
CA LEU A 164 3.01 -13.30 2.15
C LEU A 164 1.53 -13.53 2.41
N CYS A 165 0.67 -12.96 1.56
CA CYS A 165 -0.77 -13.15 1.60
C CYS A 165 -1.32 -13.40 0.21
N SER A 166 -2.39 -14.19 0.15
CA SER A 166 -3.14 -14.47 -1.07
C SER A 166 -4.64 -14.57 -0.79
N ASN A 167 -5.44 -14.49 -1.86
CA ASN A 167 -6.86 -14.79 -1.84
C ASN A 167 -7.31 -15.31 -3.21
N LYS A 168 -8.63 -15.33 -3.45
CA LYS A 168 -9.19 -15.83 -4.72
C LYS A 168 -8.88 -14.93 -5.92
N ALA A 169 -8.70 -13.62 -5.70
CA ALA A 169 -8.40 -12.64 -6.74
C ALA A 169 -6.93 -12.69 -7.17
N GLY A 170 -6.00 -13.11 -6.27
CA GLY A 170 -4.59 -13.17 -6.62
C GLY A 170 -3.69 -13.73 -5.53
N GLN A 171 -2.53 -14.22 -5.98
CA GLN A 171 -1.53 -14.77 -5.05
C GLN A 171 -0.56 -13.72 -4.50
N TYR A 172 -0.56 -12.51 -5.06
CA TYR A 172 0.37 -11.44 -4.68
C TYR A 172 -0.34 -10.29 -3.95
N GLN A 173 -1.27 -10.65 -3.05
CA GLN A 173 -1.97 -9.66 -2.21
C GLN A 173 -1.04 -8.98 -1.19
N ALA A 174 0.03 -9.64 -0.81
CA ALA A 174 1.19 -9.04 -0.15
C ALA A 174 2.46 -9.82 -0.53
N PHE A 175 3.58 -9.12 -0.60
CA PHE A 175 4.89 -9.76 -0.78
C PHE A 175 6.01 -8.99 -0.07
N ARG A 176 7.11 -9.70 0.16
CA ARG A 176 8.42 -9.16 0.53
C ARG A 176 9.40 -9.40 -0.61
N LEU A 177 10.25 -8.42 -0.92
CA LEU A 177 11.26 -8.51 -1.97
C LEU A 177 12.51 -9.27 -1.45
N GLY A 178 12.53 -10.58 -1.63
CA GLY A 178 13.63 -11.45 -1.17
C GLY A 178 13.91 -11.30 0.31
N GLU A 179 15.19 -11.00 0.63
CA GLU A 179 15.64 -10.72 2.01
C GLU A 179 15.75 -9.21 2.31
N LEU A 180 15.30 -8.36 1.39
CA LEU A 180 15.28 -6.92 1.60
C LEU A 180 14.14 -6.54 2.56
N PRO A 181 14.28 -5.47 3.34
CA PRO A 181 13.20 -4.94 4.17
C PRO A 181 12.19 -4.12 3.32
N ILE A 182 11.79 -4.67 2.17
CA ILE A 182 10.88 -4.04 1.22
C ILE A 182 9.63 -4.90 1.11
N TYR A 183 8.50 -4.33 1.52
CA TYR A 183 7.21 -4.98 1.61
C TYR A 183 6.16 -4.25 0.79
N GLY A 184 5.12 -4.95 0.39
CA GLY A 184 3.96 -4.33 -0.22
C GLY A 184 2.68 -5.10 0.06
N THR A 185 1.56 -4.35 0.21
CA THR A 185 0.20 -4.90 0.29
C THR A 185 -0.67 -4.29 -0.79
N GLN A 186 -1.41 -5.13 -1.53
CA GLN A 186 -2.43 -4.66 -2.47
C GLN A 186 -3.62 -4.10 -1.72
N PHE A 187 -3.95 -4.69 -0.59
CA PHE A 187 -5.00 -4.20 0.31
C PHE A 187 -4.53 -3.02 1.17
N HIS A 188 -5.51 -2.29 1.70
CA HIS A 188 -5.31 -1.12 2.55
C HIS A 188 -5.17 -1.51 4.02
N CYS A 189 -3.94 -1.78 4.47
CA CYS A 189 -3.64 -1.98 5.89
C CYS A 189 -3.66 -0.65 6.70
N ASP A 190 -3.78 0.48 6.03
CA ASP A 190 -3.91 1.81 6.60
C ASP A 190 -5.34 2.14 7.06
N LEU A 191 -6.37 1.37 6.62
CA LEU A 191 -7.78 1.69 6.82
C LEU A 191 -8.50 0.70 7.73
N THR A 192 -9.40 1.24 8.55
CA THR A 192 -10.53 0.50 9.12
C THR A 192 -11.67 0.38 8.08
N GLY A 193 -12.69 -0.45 8.37
CA GLY A 193 -13.87 -0.56 7.51
C GLY A 193 -14.61 0.78 7.33
N ASP A 194 -14.75 1.56 8.40
CA ASP A 194 -15.40 2.87 8.34
C ASP A 194 -14.59 3.89 7.52
N GLU A 195 -13.27 3.92 7.68
CA GLU A 195 -12.37 4.79 6.91
C GLU A 195 -12.34 4.40 5.43
N ALA A 196 -12.38 3.10 5.12
CA ALA A 196 -12.46 2.61 3.74
C ALA A 196 -13.80 2.99 3.10
N ARG A 197 -14.89 2.89 3.86
CA ARG A 197 -16.22 3.33 3.43
C ARG A 197 -16.26 4.84 3.15
N GLU A 198 -15.68 5.67 4.03
CA GLU A 198 -15.57 7.11 3.84
C GLU A 198 -14.82 7.43 2.54
N ARG A 199 -13.68 6.78 2.30
CA ARG A 199 -12.87 6.94 1.08
C ARG A 199 -13.62 6.50 -0.17
N TYR A 200 -14.31 5.36 -0.13
CA TYR A 200 -15.15 4.88 -1.23
C TYR A 200 -16.24 5.89 -1.59
N LEU A 201 -16.96 6.42 -0.61
CA LEU A 201 -18.03 7.40 -0.85
C LEU A 201 -17.52 8.69 -1.49
N ALA A 202 -16.31 9.13 -1.12
CA ALA A 202 -15.67 10.30 -1.72
C ALA A 202 -15.35 10.11 -3.21
N TYR A 203 -14.93 8.90 -3.62
CA TYR A 203 -14.57 8.59 -5.01
C TYR A 203 -15.65 7.87 -5.81
N ARG A 204 -16.82 7.60 -5.22
CA ARG A 204 -17.87 6.77 -5.81
C ARG A 204 -18.26 7.17 -7.23
N ALA A 205 -18.41 8.48 -7.47
CA ALA A 205 -18.78 9.00 -8.78
C ALA A 205 -17.69 8.74 -9.85
N GLU A 206 -16.42 8.87 -9.46
CA GLU A 206 -15.27 8.62 -10.33
C GLU A 206 -15.09 7.13 -10.61
N ILE A 207 -15.25 6.30 -9.59
CA ILE A 207 -15.20 4.83 -9.70
C ILE A 207 -16.29 4.34 -10.65
N ALA A 208 -17.53 4.84 -10.50
CA ALA A 208 -18.65 4.50 -11.36
C ALA A 208 -18.39 4.93 -12.82
N ALA A 209 -17.82 6.11 -13.03
CA ALA A 209 -17.49 6.62 -14.36
C ALA A 209 -16.37 5.82 -15.05
N LYS A 210 -15.35 5.39 -14.30
CA LYS A 210 -14.20 4.64 -14.85
C LYS A 210 -14.55 3.17 -15.14
N ASN A 211 -15.29 2.51 -14.25
CA ASN A 211 -15.45 1.06 -14.27
C ASN A 211 -16.86 0.61 -14.65
N GLY A 212 -17.80 1.53 -14.89
CA GLY A 212 -19.22 1.20 -15.09
C GLY A 212 -19.87 0.56 -13.85
N PHE A 213 -19.20 0.62 -12.71
CA PHE A 213 -19.51 -0.12 -11.48
C PHE A 213 -19.94 0.86 -10.38
N ASP A 214 -21.24 1.04 -10.21
CA ASP A 214 -21.78 1.54 -8.95
C ASP A 214 -22.24 0.31 -8.14
N ARG A 215 -21.46 -0.08 -7.14
CA ARG A 215 -21.83 -1.18 -6.23
C ARG A 215 -22.90 -0.77 -5.19
N GLY A 216 -23.66 0.29 -5.45
CA GLY A 216 -24.76 0.72 -4.60
C GLY A 216 -24.28 1.23 -3.25
N ASP A 217 -24.76 0.61 -2.19
CA ASP A 217 -24.48 1.06 -0.83
C ASP A 217 -23.11 0.59 -0.32
N ALA A 218 -22.54 1.40 0.55
CA ALA A 218 -21.27 1.16 1.21
C ALA A 218 -21.25 -0.06 2.16
N ASP A 219 -22.25 -0.91 2.13
CA ASP A 219 -22.36 -2.16 2.91
C ASP A 219 -21.35 -3.24 2.48
N ILE A 220 -20.60 -2.98 1.40
CA ILE A 220 -19.45 -3.82 1.02
C ILE A 220 -18.28 -3.70 1.98
N PHE A 221 -18.21 -2.64 2.80
CA PHE A 221 -17.22 -2.45 3.85
C PHE A 221 -17.83 -2.89 5.19
N ARG A 222 -17.40 -4.06 5.67
CA ARG A 222 -17.88 -4.61 6.93
C ARG A 222 -17.19 -3.96 8.12
N PRO A 223 -17.92 -3.51 9.15
CA PRO A 223 -17.32 -3.19 10.42
C PRO A 223 -16.81 -4.49 11.06
N GLY A 224 -15.64 -4.47 11.64
CA GLY A 224 -15.05 -5.65 12.27
C GLY A 224 -13.72 -5.33 12.91
N ASP A 225 -13.10 -6.35 13.48
CA ASP A 225 -11.76 -6.24 14.03
C ASP A 225 -10.75 -5.98 12.91
N ASP A 226 -9.91 -4.97 13.13
CA ASP A 226 -8.86 -4.61 12.20
C ASP A 226 -7.62 -5.47 12.45
N ALA A 227 -7.57 -6.64 11.81
CA ALA A 227 -6.44 -7.56 11.94
C ALA A 227 -5.08 -6.92 11.59
N THR A 228 -5.10 -5.86 10.76
CA THR A 228 -3.88 -5.16 10.30
C THR A 228 -3.55 -3.92 11.12
N GLU A 229 -4.21 -3.71 12.27
CA GLU A 229 -4.06 -2.48 13.06
C GLU A 229 -2.59 -2.17 13.42
N SER A 230 -1.81 -3.18 13.75
CA SER A 230 -0.38 -3.04 14.13
C SER A 230 0.60 -3.38 13.00
N LEU A 231 0.14 -3.66 11.77
CA LEU A 231 1.02 -4.15 10.71
C LEU A 231 2.12 -3.13 10.34
N LEU A 232 1.76 -1.85 10.18
CA LEU A 232 2.73 -0.80 9.84
C LEU A 232 3.67 -0.49 11.00
N SER A 233 3.17 -0.41 12.24
CA SER A 233 4.05 -0.19 13.40
C SER A 233 5.02 -1.35 13.59
N ARG A 234 4.58 -2.59 13.41
CA ARG A 234 5.46 -3.77 13.46
C ARG A 234 6.52 -3.77 12.36
N PHE A 235 6.13 -3.44 11.12
CA PHE A 235 7.12 -3.24 10.03
C PHE A 235 8.21 -2.26 10.46
N LEU A 236 7.84 -1.13 11.05
CA LEU A 236 8.78 -0.13 11.52
C LEU A 236 9.65 -0.63 12.68
N GLU A 237 9.09 -1.37 13.64
CA GLU A 237 9.85 -1.97 14.76
C GLU A 237 10.88 -3.00 14.26
N VAL A 238 10.44 -3.95 13.42
CA VAL A 238 11.33 -4.98 12.84
C VAL A 238 12.44 -4.36 12.00
N SER A 239 12.18 -3.22 11.40
CA SER A 239 13.16 -2.49 10.58
C SER A 239 14.27 -1.81 11.39
N GLN A 240 14.16 -1.74 12.71
CA GLN A 240 15.20 -1.21 13.59
C GLN A 240 16.17 -2.29 14.14
N ALA A 241 15.82 -3.56 14.00
CA ALA A 241 16.59 -4.69 14.50
C ALA A 241 17.66 -5.13 13.50
#